data_9345592089f6d4f08cacd5c324605aa2
#
_entry.id   9345592089f6d4f08cacd5c324605aa2
#
_cell.length_a   1.000
_cell.length_b   1.000
_cell.length_c   1.000
_cell.angle_alpha   90.00
_cell.angle_beta   90.00
_cell.angle_gamma   90.00
#
_symmetry.space_group_name_H-M   'P 1'
#
loop_
_entity.id
_entity.type
_entity.pdbx_description
1 polymer ?
#
loop_
_entity_poly.entity_id
_entity_poly.type
_entity_poly.pdbx_seq_one_letter_code
_entity_poly.pdbx_strand_id
1 'polypeptide(L)'
;AGFTFTVDTTPPPAATIDTVSDNVGPVQLPLNSGDTTDDTLPQLQGTAPDGTTITIYDGTTLLGTAVLDGSGGWSFTPVTPFTDGPHSLTVHATDAAGNTTISSPFVLTVNTVAPATPDIPAITVNPDGGTTQTPLNPGEITRDTTPTLSGTGTAGDTVTIYGNGVKI
;
A
#
# COMPACT_ATOMS: atom_id res chain seq x y z
N ALA A 1 -21.92 45.84 32.48
CA ALA A 1 -20.87 45.06 31.83
C ALA A 1 -21.37 44.69 30.44
N GLY A 2 -20.66 45.09 29.37
CA GLY A 2 -20.94 44.69 27.98
C GLY A 2 -20.22 43.36 27.68
N PHE A 3 -20.92 42.49 26.95
CA PHE A 3 -20.28 41.29 26.35
C PHE A 3 -19.88 41.63 24.93
N THR A 4 -18.65 41.25 24.56
CA THR A 4 -18.18 41.27 23.18
C THR A 4 -17.97 39.84 22.73
N PHE A 5 -18.40 39.51 21.51
CA PHE A 5 -18.11 38.22 20.86
C PHE A 5 -17.72 38.50 19.42
N THR A 6 -16.96 37.60 18.87
CA THR A 6 -16.60 37.59 17.45
C THR A 6 -17.29 36.39 16.78
N VAL A 7 -17.90 36.63 15.63
CA VAL A 7 -18.46 35.55 14.80
C VAL A 7 -17.41 35.27 13.73
N ASP A 8 -16.98 34.02 13.65
CA ASP A 8 -16.09 33.52 12.59
C ASP A 8 -16.86 32.44 11.79
N THR A 9 -17.05 32.70 10.51
CA THR A 9 -17.72 31.79 9.55
C THR A 9 -16.80 31.41 8.42
N THR A 10 -15.50 31.71 8.52
CA THR A 10 -14.52 31.48 7.47
C THR A 10 -13.83 30.14 7.69
N PRO A 11 -14.05 29.11 6.83
CA PRO A 11 -13.35 27.86 6.98
C PRO A 11 -11.83 28.02 6.81
N PRO A 12 -11.01 27.20 7.50
CA PRO A 12 -9.56 27.22 7.30
C PRO A 12 -9.20 26.71 5.89
N PRO A 13 -8.00 26.98 5.38
CA PRO A 13 -7.46 26.31 4.20
C PRO A 13 -7.48 24.79 4.38
N ALA A 14 -7.55 24.03 3.26
CA ALA A 14 -7.52 22.57 3.33
C ALA A 14 -6.16 22.08 3.84
N ALA A 15 -6.18 21.08 4.72
CA ALA A 15 -5.00 20.28 5.02
C ALA A 15 -4.66 19.36 3.83
N THR A 16 -3.42 18.87 3.78
CA THR A 16 -2.93 17.96 2.73
C THR A 16 -2.59 16.60 3.29
N ILE A 17 -2.65 15.55 2.44
CA ILE A 17 -2.00 14.27 2.66
C ILE A 17 -0.79 14.26 1.74
N ASP A 18 0.42 14.38 2.30
CA ASP A 18 1.66 14.51 1.53
C ASP A 18 2.35 13.16 1.35
N THR A 19 2.22 12.27 2.35
CA THR A 19 2.85 10.95 2.33
C THR A 19 1.94 9.93 3.01
N VAL A 20 1.80 8.79 2.35
CA VAL A 20 1.25 7.56 2.95
C VAL A 20 2.33 6.50 2.80
N SER A 21 2.77 5.93 3.92
CA SER A 21 3.91 5.01 3.95
C SER A 21 3.46 3.58 4.16
N ASP A 22 3.87 2.70 3.24
CA ASP A 22 3.86 1.26 3.43
C ASP A 22 5.14 0.84 4.15
N ASN A 23 5.03 0.15 5.28
CA ASN A 23 6.15 -0.32 6.08
C ASN A 23 6.12 -1.84 6.34
N VAL A 24 5.30 -2.57 5.59
CA VAL A 24 5.08 -4.02 5.70
C VAL A 24 5.56 -4.73 4.43
N GLY A 25 5.89 -6.00 4.55
CA GLY A 25 6.28 -6.84 3.41
C GLY A 25 7.67 -6.54 2.83
N PRO A 26 7.98 -7.15 1.68
CA PRO A 26 9.28 -7.00 1.02
C PRO A 26 9.41 -5.71 0.19
N VAL A 27 8.30 -5.04 -0.11
CA VAL A 27 8.25 -3.79 -0.88
C VAL A 27 7.68 -2.71 0.02
N GLN A 28 8.56 -1.89 0.59
CA GLN A 28 8.22 -0.81 1.51
C GLN A 28 8.54 0.52 0.83
N LEU A 29 7.53 1.19 0.30
CA LEU A 29 7.65 2.44 -0.46
C LEU A 29 6.56 3.42 -0.04
N PRO A 30 6.79 4.74 -0.22
CA PRO A 30 5.69 5.69 -0.17
C PRO A 30 4.65 5.34 -1.23
N LEU A 31 3.38 5.34 -0.83
CA LEU A 31 2.25 5.07 -1.72
C LEU A 31 1.84 6.34 -2.47
N ASN A 32 1.46 6.17 -3.73
CA ASN A 32 0.73 7.18 -4.49
C ASN A 32 -0.77 6.90 -4.41
N SER A 33 -1.57 7.93 -4.63
CA SER A 33 -3.02 7.74 -4.71
C SER A 33 -3.37 6.81 -5.87
N GLY A 34 -4.06 5.70 -5.58
CA GLY A 34 -4.40 4.63 -6.51
C GLY A 34 -3.58 3.34 -6.34
N ASP A 35 -2.53 3.37 -5.53
CA ASP A 35 -1.67 2.21 -5.31
C ASP A 35 -2.35 1.11 -4.47
N THR A 36 -1.80 -0.10 -4.57
CA THR A 36 -2.17 -1.25 -3.74
C THR A 36 -1.06 -1.55 -2.74
N THR A 37 -1.43 -1.91 -1.50
CA THR A 37 -0.52 -2.19 -0.39
C THR A 37 -0.97 -3.43 0.39
N ASP A 38 -0.05 -4.13 1.04
CA ASP A 38 -0.34 -5.16 2.05
C ASP A 38 -0.29 -4.59 3.49
N ASP A 39 0.06 -3.30 3.64
CA ASP A 39 0.02 -2.61 4.92
C ASP A 39 -1.41 -2.22 5.29
N THR A 40 -1.91 -2.81 6.38
CA THR A 40 -3.24 -2.51 6.93
C THR A 40 -3.25 -1.34 7.91
N LEU A 41 -2.08 -0.82 8.29
CA LEU A 41 -1.90 0.30 9.23
C LEU A 41 -0.94 1.37 8.67
N PRO A 42 -1.12 1.82 7.43
CA PRO A 42 -0.20 2.77 6.79
C PRO A 42 -0.13 4.07 7.59
N GLN A 43 1.08 4.63 7.72
CA GLN A 43 1.25 5.94 8.34
C GLN A 43 0.96 7.04 7.34
N LEU A 44 0.08 7.97 7.73
CA LEU A 44 -0.24 9.17 6.97
C LEU A 44 0.49 10.37 7.57
N GLN A 45 0.99 11.25 6.71
CA GLN A 45 1.61 12.52 7.09
C GLN A 45 1.19 13.62 6.10
N GLY A 46 1.18 14.86 6.60
CA GLY A 46 0.85 15.99 5.75
C GLY A 46 1.01 17.33 6.45
N THR A 47 0.45 18.37 5.84
CA THR A 47 0.46 19.71 6.37
C THR A 47 -0.94 20.19 6.72
N ALA A 48 -1.03 21.05 7.72
CA ALA A 48 -2.28 21.58 8.24
C ALA A 48 -2.15 23.08 8.54
N PRO A 49 -3.24 23.85 8.40
CA PRO A 49 -3.28 25.24 8.87
C PRO A 49 -3.10 25.34 10.39
N ASP A 50 -2.42 26.39 10.80
CA ASP A 50 -2.21 26.68 12.24
C ASP A 50 -3.56 26.82 12.98
N GLY A 51 -3.60 26.32 14.21
CA GLY A 51 -4.76 26.45 15.10
C GLY A 51 -5.94 25.55 14.74
N THR A 52 -5.76 24.60 13.78
CA THR A 52 -6.82 23.64 13.40
C THR A 52 -6.69 22.31 14.14
N THR A 53 -7.81 21.63 14.30
CA THR A 53 -7.87 20.21 14.68
C THR A 53 -7.97 19.37 13.41
N ILE A 54 -7.11 18.36 13.30
CA ILE A 54 -7.05 17.48 12.13
C ILE A 54 -7.65 16.13 12.46
N THR A 55 -8.71 15.75 11.72
CA THR A 55 -9.33 14.43 11.84
C THR A 55 -9.25 13.70 10.50
N ILE A 56 -9.05 12.37 10.58
CA ILE A 56 -8.87 11.50 9.43
C ILE A 56 -10.11 10.64 9.25
N TYR A 57 -10.57 10.51 8.03
CA TYR A 57 -11.73 9.68 7.67
C TYR A 57 -11.35 8.70 6.56
N ASP A 58 -12.02 7.54 6.57
CA ASP A 58 -12.11 6.62 5.43
C ASP A 58 -13.57 6.62 4.97
N GLY A 59 -13.81 7.18 3.80
CA GLY A 59 -15.16 7.50 3.35
C GLY A 59 -15.91 8.37 4.36
N THR A 60 -16.91 7.81 5.04
CA THR A 60 -17.67 8.49 6.11
C THR A 60 -17.27 8.07 7.52
N THR A 61 -16.32 7.13 7.65
CA THR A 61 -15.90 6.57 8.95
C THR A 61 -14.77 7.40 9.53
N LEU A 62 -14.95 7.95 10.73
CA LEU A 62 -13.88 8.64 11.46
C LEU A 62 -12.85 7.60 11.94
N LEU A 63 -11.60 7.76 11.53
CA LEU A 63 -10.47 6.94 11.96
C LEU A 63 -9.81 7.48 13.24
N GLY A 64 -9.77 8.79 13.40
CA GLY A 64 -9.18 9.44 14.57
C GLY A 64 -8.69 10.86 14.32
N THR A 65 -7.97 11.38 15.32
CA THR A 65 -7.37 12.73 15.30
C THR A 65 -5.86 12.60 15.09
N ALA A 66 -5.31 13.39 14.17
CA ALA A 66 -3.88 13.40 13.90
C ALA A 66 -3.09 14.13 15.02
N VAL A 67 -1.82 13.75 15.15
CA VAL A 67 -0.86 14.42 16.03
C VAL A 67 -0.19 15.56 15.26
N LEU A 68 -0.28 16.78 15.79
CA LEU A 68 0.37 17.97 15.22
C LEU A 68 1.79 18.11 15.79
N ASP A 69 2.75 18.50 14.96
CA ASP A 69 4.16 18.69 15.37
C ASP A 69 4.46 20.11 15.86
N GLY A 70 3.49 21.01 15.78
CA GLY A 70 3.62 22.42 16.19
C GLY A 70 4.31 23.33 15.16
N SER A 71 4.63 22.80 13.98
CA SER A 71 5.21 23.55 12.84
C SER A 71 4.36 23.50 11.58
N GLY A 72 3.09 23.06 11.72
CA GLY A 72 2.15 22.89 10.61
C GLY A 72 2.15 21.48 10.02
N GLY A 73 3.02 20.58 10.47
CA GLY A 73 3.00 19.17 10.08
C GLY A 73 2.06 18.35 10.97
N TRP A 74 1.47 17.30 10.41
CA TRP A 74 0.68 16.33 11.15
C TRP A 74 1.04 14.89 10.77
N SER A 75 0.82 13.97 11.71
CA SER A 75 0.95 12.53 11.45
C SER A 75 -0.20 11.75 12.06
N PHE A 76 -0.55 10.63 11.44
CA PHE A 76 -1.59 9.73 11.90
C PHE A 76 -1.26 8.29 11.49
N THR A 77 -1.45 7.35 12.39
CA THR A 77 -1.45 5.90 12.10
C THR A 77 -2.77 5.33 12.58
N PRO A 78 -3.52 4.61 11.76
CA PRO A 78 -4.75 3.96 12.19
C PRO A 78 -4.50 3.02 13.37
N VAL A 79 -5.41 2.97 14.33
CA VAL A 79 -5.36 2.02 15.46
C VAL A 79 -6.10 0.72 15.14
N THR A 80 -7.02 0.78 14.17
CA THR A 80 -7.77 -0.38 13.68
C THR A 80 -7.27 -0.68 12.26
N PRO A 81 -6.84 -1.92 11.99
CA PRO A 81 -6.40 -2.31 10.65
C PRO A 81 -7.49 -2.10 9.60
N PHE A 82 -7.09 -1.62 8.43
CA PHE A 82 -7.94 -1.61 7.25
C PHE A 82 -8.26 -3.04 6.80
N THR A 83 -9.44 -3.23 6.27
CA THR A 83 -9.82 -4.51 5.62
C THR A 83 -9.32 -4.55 4.19
N ASP A 84 -9.23 -5.74 3.59
CA ASP A 84 -8.96 -5.84 2.15
C ASP A 84 -10.04 -5.10 1.35
N GLY A 85 -9.61 -4.36 0.34
CA GLY A 85 -10.46 -3.59 -0.56
C GLY A 85 -10.06 -2.12 -0.70
N PRO A 86 -10.87 -1.33 -1.40
CA PRO A 86 -10.59 0.10 -1.65
C PRO A 86 -10.91 0.96 -0.42
N HIS A 87 -10.04 1.92 -0.13
CA HIS A 87 -10.17 2.93 0.91
C HIS A 87 -10.04 4.32 0.30
N SER A 88 -10.78 5.30 0.86
CA SER A 88 -10.79 6.69 0.39
C SER A 88 -10.57 7.63 1.58
N LEU A 89 -9.31 7.98 1.80
CA LEU A 89 -8.87 8.73 2.96
C LEU A 89 -9.01 10.23 2.72
N THR A 90 -9.62 10.94 3.66
CA THR A 90 -9.73 12.40 3.66
C THR A 90 -9.31 12.98 5.01
N VAL A 91 -8.82 14.20 4.96
CA VAL A 91 -8.42 14.99 6.13
C VAL A 91 -9.35 16.17 6.28
N HIS A 92 -9.90 16.31 7.47
CA HIS A 92 -10.76 17.45 7.82
C HIS A 92 -10.00 18.38 8.74
N ALA A 93 -9.79 19.62 8.31
CA ALA A 93 -9.23 20.70 9.13
C ALA A 93 -10.37 21.53 9.72
N THR A 94 -10.48 21.56 11.05
CA THR A 94 -11.53 22.29 11.76
C THR A 94 -10.89 23.38 12.64
N ASP A 95 -11.32 24.61 12.48
CA ASP A 95 -10.87 25.75 13.29
C ASP A 95 -11.55 25.80 14.68
N ALA A 96 -11.17 26.78 15.49
CA ALA A 96 -11.71 26.96 16.83
C ALA A 96 -13.19 27.39 16.87
N ALA A 97 -13.70 27.93 15.76
CA ALA A 97 -15.12 28.30 15.61
C ALA A 97 -15.99 27.13 15.11
N GLY A 98 -15.38 26.03 14.69
CA GLY A 98 -16.05 24.83 14.17
C GLY A 98 -16.22 24.83 12.64
N ASN A 99 -15.65 25.80 11.92
CA ASN A 99 -15.66 25.75 10.46
C ASN A 99 -14.69 24.70 9.98
N THR A 100 -15.09 23.91 8.98
CA THR A 100 -14.33 22.75 8.52
C THR A 100 -14.09 22.80 7.01
N THR A 101 -12.87 22.45 6.59
CA THR A 101 -12.50 22.19 5.20
C THR A 101 -11.99 20.77 5.05
N ILE A 102 -12.38 20.10 3.96
CA ILE A 102 -12.04 18.72 3.65
C ILE A 102 -11.01 18.69 2.53
N SER A 103 -9.99 17.85 2.65
CA SER A 103 -8.96 17.64 1.61
C SER A 103 -9.53 16.93 0.38
N SER A 104 -8.75 16.94 -0.72
CA SER A 104 -8.94 15.93 -1.77
C SER A 104 -8.71 14.53 -1.20
N PRO A 105 -9.42 13.50 -1.72
CA PRO A 105 -9.24 12.13 -1.22
C PRO A 105 -7.90 11.55 -1.69
N PHE A 106 -7.25 10.81 -0.82
CA PHE A 106 -6.19 9.86 -1.15
C PHE A 106 -6.82 8.47 -1.20
N VAL A 107 -6.76 7.81 -2.35
CA VAL A 107 -7.33 6.47 -2.50
C VAL A 107 -6.23 5.42 -2.48
N LEU A 108 -6.47 4.27 -1.87
CA LEU A 108 -5.59 3.11 -1.88
C LEU A 108 -6.42 1.82 -1.86
N THR A 109 -5.81 0.71 -2.22
CA THR A 109 -6.41 -0.61 -2.09
C THR A 109 -5.56 -1.45 -1.15
N VAL A 110 -6.14 -1.99 -0.09
CA VAL A 110 -5.46 -2.97 0.76
C VAL A 110 -5.70 -4.37 0.20
N ASN A 111 -4.63 -5.15 0.05
CA ASN A 111 -4.68 -6.54 -0.38
C ASN A 111 -3.64 -7.36 0.38
N THR A 112 -4.07 -8.11 1.38
CA THR A 112 -3.22 -8.98 2.20
C THR A 112 -3.16 -10.42 1.69
N VAL A 113 -3.84 -10.71 0.56
CA VAL A 113 -3.90 -12.06 0.00
C VAL A 113 -2.60 -12.39 -0.72
N ALA A 114 -1.88 -13.37 -0.22
CA ALA A 114 -0.69 -13.86 -0.90
C ALA A 114 -1.03 -14.46 -2.27
N PRO A 115 -0.15 -14.27 -3.29
CA PRO A 115 -0.31 -14.91 -4.58
C PRO A 115 -0.42 -16.43 -4.46
N ALA A 116 -1.10 -17.07 -5.44
CA ALA A 116 -1.14 -18.52 -5.51
C ALA A 116 0.27 -19.08 -5.71
N THR A 117 0.57 -20.21 -5.07
CA THR A 117 1.87 -20.88 -5.21
C THR A 117 2.11 -21.24 -6.70
N PRO A 118 3.22 -20.78 -7.29
CA PRO A 118 3.58 -21.18 -8.64
C PRO A 118 3.82 -22.70 -8.72
N ASP A 119 3.47 -23.30 -9.84
CA ASP A 119 3.71 -24.71 -10.10
C ASP A 119 4.72 -24.89 -11.23
N ILE A 120 5.58 -25.90 -11.12
CA ILE A 120 6.50 -26.34 -12.18
C ILE A 120 6.08 -27.74 -12.61
N PRO A 121 5.05 -27.88 -13.46
CA PRO A 121 4.52 -29.20 -13.86
C PRO A 121 5.46 -29.96 -14.79
N ALA A 122 6.40 -29.28 -15.46
CA ALA A 122 7.30 -29.94 -16.40
C ALA A 122 8.69 -29.29 -16.42
N ILE A 123 9.68 -30.15 -16.42
CA ILE A 123 11.05 -29.83 -16.83
C ILE A 123 11.29 -30.65 -18.08
N THR A 124 11.73 -30.01 -19.17
CA THR A 124 12.08 -30.71 -20.40
C THR A 124 13.56 -30.54 -20.68
N VAL A 125 14.15 -31.57 -21.24
CA VAL A 125 15.58 -31.64 -21.54
C VAL A 125 15.81 -31.99 -23.00
N ASN A 126 16.93 -31.55 -23.50
CA ASN A 126 17.44 -31.88 -24.83
C ASN A 126 18.83 -32.53 -24.71
N PRO A 127 18.90 -33.82 -24.34
CA PRO A 127 20.14 -34.50 -23.99
C PRO A 127 21.15 -34.60 -25.16
N ASP A 128 20.67 -34.48 -26.40
CA ASP A 128 21.48 -34.68 -27.59
C ASP A 128 21.81 -33.38 -28.38
N GLY A 129 21.39 -32.23 -27.83
CA GLY A 129 21.52 -30.94 -28.54
C GLY A 129 20.64 -30.80 -29.79
N GLY A 130 19.68 -31.71 -30.00
CA GLY A 130 18.72 -31.69 -31.11
C GLY A 130 17.54 -30.74 -30.83
N THR A 131 16.48 -30.87 -31.62
CA THR A 131 15.26 -30.04 -31.43
C THR A 131 14.18 -30.73 -30.62
N THR A 132 14.36 -32.01 -30.27
CA THR A 132 13.34 -32.81 -29.57
C THR A 132 13.56 -32.66 -28.07
N GLN A 133 12.57 -32.10 -27.39
CA GLN A 133 12.57 -32.03 -25.94
C GLN A 133 11.82 -33.20 -25.32
N THR A 134 12.38 -33.81 -24.30
CA THR A 134 11.78 -34.94 -23.58
C THR A 134 11.53 -34.51 -22.12
N PRO A 135 10.38 -34.92 -21.53
CA PRO A 135 10.14 -34.65 -20.11
C PRO A 135 11.20 -35.32 -19.21
N LEU A 136 11.63 -34.61 -18.18
CA LEU A 136 12.50 -35.13 -17.12
C LEU A 136 11.66 -35.31 -15.85
N ASN A 137 11.65 -36.55 -15.32
CA ASN A 137 10.94 -36.84 -14.09
C ASN A 137 11.82 -36.53 -12.85
N PRO A 138 11.19 -36.29 -11.67
CA PRO A 138 11.93 -36.11 -10.43
C PRO A 138 12.90 -37.26 -10.13
N GLY A 139 14.17 -36.93 -9.88
CA GLY A 139 15.22 -37.90 -9.58
C GLY A 139 15.97 -38.44 -10.81
N GLU A 140 15.55 -38.12 -12.02
CA GLU A 140 16.31 -38.46 -13.24
C GLU A 140 17.53 -37.56 -13.43
N ILE A 141 18.53 -38.08 -14.13
CA ILE A 141 19.81 -37.40 -14.41
C ILE A 141 19.84 -37.03 -15.91
N THR A 142 20.22 -35.80 -16.19
CA THR A 142 20.40 -35.32 -17.56
C THR A 142 21.81 -34.83 -17.83
N ARG A 143 22.23 -34.83 -19.07
CA ARG A 143 23.44 -34.15 -19.57
C ARG A 143 23.14 -32.77 -20.11
N ASP A 144 21.86 -32.42 -20.21
CA ASP A 144 21.44 -31.08 -20.65
C ASP A 144 21.83 -30.04 -19.57
N THR A 145 22.67 -29.09 -19.95
CA THR A 145 23.13 -28.02 -19.07
C THR A 145 22.22 -26.80 -19.10
N THR A 146 21.21 -26.81 -19.99
CA THR A 146 20.26 -25.70 -20.18
C THR A 146 18.81 -26.23 -20.28
N PRO A 147 18.33 -26.97 -19.28
CA PRO A 147 16.96 -27.51 -19.31
C PRO A 147 15.92 -26.40 -19.38
N THR A 148 14.82 -26.67 -20.05
CA THR A 148 13.69 -25.73 -20.09
C THR A 148 12.73 -26.03 -18.94
N LEU A 149 12.44 -25.03 -18.15
CA LEU A 149 11.41 -25.07 -17.10
C LEU A 149 10.15 -24.37 -17.62
N SER A 150 9.01 -25.01 -17.47
CA SER A 150 7.71 -24.41 -17.76
C SER A 150 6.79 -24.57 -16.56
N GLY A 151 5.91 -23.61 -16.37
CA GLY A 151 5.02 -23.64 -15.22
C GLY A 151 3.91 -22.60 -15.33
N THR A 152 3.11 -22.51 -14.30
CA THR A 152 2.01 -21.56 -14.18
C THR A 152 2.24 -20.67 -12.97
N GLY A 153 1.73 -19.45 -13.04
CA GLY A 153 1.70 -18.46 -11.98
C GLY A 153 0.50 -17.54 -12.18
N THR A 154 0.24 -16.66 -11.23
CA THR A 154 -0.82 -15.67 -11.34
C THR A 154 -0.34 -14.53 -12.24
N ALA A 155 -1.23 -14.06 -13.12
CA ALA A 155 -0.91 -12.92 -14.01
C ALA A 155 -0.59 -11.66 -13.19
N GLY A 156 0.54 -11.03 -13.49
CA GLY A 156 1.02 -9.84 -12.78
C GLY A 156 2.03 -10.14 -11.67
N ASP A 157 2.14 -11.40 -11.21
CA ASP A 157 3.10 -11.77 -10.18
C ASP A 157 4.52 -11.98 -10.75
N THR A 158 5.51 -11.79 -9.89
CA THR A 158 6.91 -12.13 -10.20
C THR A 158 7.21 -13.54 -9.73
N VAL A 159 7.53 -14.45 -10.66
CA VAL A 159 8.01 -15.79 -10.35
C VAL A 159 9.54 -15.78 -10.32
N THR A 160 10.11 -16.18 -9.19
CA THR A 160 11.58 -16.31 -9.05
C THR A 160 11.94 -17.80 -8.92
N ILE A 161 12.89 -18.25 -9.72
CA ILE A 161 13.34 -19.65 -9.75
C ILE A 161 14.65 -19.77 -8.95
N TYR A 162 14.72 -20.82 -8.13
CA TYR A 162 15.90 -21.14 -7.33
C TYR A 162 16.43 -22.53 -7.66
N GLY A 163 17.73 -22.66 -7.82
CA GLY A 163 18.44 -23.91 -7.90
C GLY A 163 19.33 -24.09 -6.66
N ASN A 164 19.09 -25.12 -5.83
CA ASN A 164 19.84 -25.35 -4.57
C ASN A 164 19.88 -24.12 -3.63
N GLY A 165 18.80 -23.37 -3.55
CA GLY A 165 18.71 -22.16 -2.73
C GLY A 165 19.34 -20.90 -3.34
N VAL A 166 19.87 -20.99 -4.54
CA VAL A 166 20.46 -19.84 -5.27
C VAL A 166 19.50 -19.44 -6.38
N LYS A 167 19.24 -18.14 -6.49
CA LYS A 167 18.45 -17.58 -7.60
C LYS A 167 19.17 -17.82 -8.93
N ILE A 168 18.48 -18.39 -9.89
CA ILE A 168 18.97 -18.69 -11.24
C ILE A 168 18.24 -17.89 -12.30
#